data_3898dea400f023427ce9f7030da040a8
#
_entry.id   3898dea400f023427ce9f7030da040a8
#
_cell.length_a   1.000
_cell.length_b   1.000
_cell.length_c   1.000
_cell.angle_alpha   90.00
_cell.angle_beta   90.00
_cell.angle_gamma   90.00
#
_symmetry.space_group_name_H-M   'P 1'
#
loop_
_entity.id
_entity.type
_entity.pdbx_description
1 polymer ?
#
loop_
_entity_poly.entity_id
_entity_poly.type
_entity_poly.pdbx_seq_one_letter_code
_entity_poly.pdbx_strand_id
1 'polypeptide(L)'
;ESIFNGNKKYAIAPLTNTLSKERKKFFKERNVEIVYIQDINKESFEADVLDTITDGDVSRIENAPKEDNIKYINFKTDIRTRRLLNIKDLDNEIIRLEEYLEKNIDIKTLIKGKNTVTVLGTEEFIYVPLKLAQYIYDNADKSSKVYVHSSTRSPIEVSKTKDYPLHTRYEVESIYDKNRQTYIYDLKKSDIFFLVSDGKDKNGENDILKAIKLAGNKDIYFIRWDNEQQL
;
A
#
# COMPACT_ATOMS: atom_id res chain seq x y z
N GLU A 1 -7.22 -25.01 16.67
CA GLU A 1 -7.91 -26.32 16.46
C GLU A 1 -9.26 -26.19 15.73
N SER A 2 -10.00 -25.08 15.89
CA SER A 2 -11.33 -24.90 15.26
C SER A 2 -11.31 -24.72 13.74
N ILE A 3 -10.17 -24.38 13.14
CA ILE A 3 -10.07 -24.14 11.69
C ILE A 3 -10.14 -25.42 10.86
N PHE A 4 -9.75 -26.57 11.43
CA PHE A 4 -9.68 -27.84 10.73
C PHE A 4 -10.85 -28.81 11.03
N ASN A 5 -11.94 -28.29 11.64
CA ASN A 5 -13.11 -29.10 11.94
C ASN A 5 -14.04 -29.23 10.73
N GLY A 6 -14.25 -30.47 10.29
CA GLY A 6 -15.23 -30.86 9.26
C GLY A 6 -14.64 -31.63 8.08
N ASN A 7 -15.48 -32.14 7.20
CA ASN A 7 -15.12 -32.91 6.00
C ASN A 7 -14.47 -32.07 4.89
N LYS A 8 -13.84 -30.92 5.22
CA LYS A 8 -13.17 -30.07 4.26
C LYS A 8 -11.74 -30.53 4.04
N LYS A 9 -11.31 -30.60 2.79
CA LYS A 9 -9.91 -30.79 2.41
C LYS A 9 -9.22 -29.43 2.37
N TYR A 10 -8.04 -29.35 2.96
CA TYR A 10 -7.21 -28.13 2.96
C TYR A 10 -5.91 -28.42 2.23
N ALA A 11 -5.44 -27.45 1.46
CA ALA A 11 -4.13 -27.48 0.84
C ALA A 11 -3.44 -26.13 1.05
N ILE A 12 -2.12 -26.16 1.16
CA ILE A 12 -1.24 -24.99 1.22
C ILE A 12 -0.37 -25.06 -0.03
N ALA A 13 -0.42 -24.01 -0.85
CA ALA A 13 0.31 -23.93 -2.10
C ALA A 13 1.22 -22.70 -2.18
N PRO A 14 2.33 -22.64 -1.41
CA PRO A 14 3.31 -21.59 -1.54
C PRO A 14 4.18 -21.80 -2.79
N LEU A 15 4.74 -20.70 -3.32
CA LEU A 15 5.77 -20.79 -4.38
C LEU A 15 7.04 -21.46 -3.83
N THR A 16 7.47 -21.02 -2.65
CA THR A 16 8.62 -21.57 -1.95
C THR A 16 8.20 -22.10 -0.59
N ASN A 17 8.71 -23.25 -0.20
CA ASN A 17 8.44 -23.83 1.10
C ASN A 17 9.64 -23.65 2.02
N THR A 18 9.42 -22.94 3.14
CA THR A 18 10.42 -22.71 4.21
C THR A 18 10.02 -23.36 5.52
N LEU A 19 9.03 -24.26 5.52
CA LEU A 19 8.55 -24.93 6.72
C LEU A 19 9.59 -25.91 7.26
N SER A 20 9.77 -25.88 8.57
CA SER A 20 10.59 -26.89 9.25
C SER A 20 9.99 -28.29 9.11
N LYS A 21 10.82 -29.34 9.35
CA LYS A 21 10.36 -30.73 9.33
C LYS A 21 9.18 -30.97 10.29
N GLU A 22 9.20 -30.36 11.46
CA GLU A 22 8.14 -30.47 12.48
C GLU A 22 6.84 -29.82 11.99
N ARG A 23 6.93 -28.68 11.31
CA ARG A 23 5.75 -28.01 10.73
C ARG A 23 5.15 -28.79 9.56
N LYS A 24 5.98 -29.38 8.70
CA LYS A 24 5.52 -30.28 7.64
C LYS A 24 4.79 -31.50 8.22
N LYS A 25 5.35 -32.11 9.29
CA LYS A 25 4.71 -33.21 10.00
C LYS A 25 3.37 -32.79 10.62
N PHE A 26 3.32 -31.63 11.28
CA PHE A 26 2.09 -31.07 11.86
C PHE A 26 0.95 -30.95 10.84
N PHE A 27 1.23 -30.47 9.65
CA PHE A 27 0.21 -30.35 8.59
C PHE A 27 -0.19 -31.71 8.01
N LYS A 28 0.77 -32.60 7.81
CA LYS A 28 0.52 -33.96 7.32
C LYS A 28 -0.40 -34.75 8.26
N GLU A 29 -0.19 -34.68 9.58
CA GLU A 29 -1.04 -35.32 10.59
C GLU A 29 -2.48 -34.79 10.60
N ARG A 30 -2.71 -33.62 10.00
CA ARG A 30 -4.05 -33.00 9.86
C ARG A 30 -4.64 -33.10 8.47
N ASN A 31 -4.07 -34.00 7.63
CA ASN A 31 -4.47 -34.18 6.24
C ASN A 31 -4.48 -32.87 5.43
N VAL A 32 -3.55 -31.97 5.72
CA VAL A 32 -3.32 -30.76 4.92
C VAL A 32 -2.20 -31.04 3.93
N GLU A 33 -2.52 -30.97 2.67
CA GLU A 33 -1.55 -31.13 1.58
C GLU A 33 -0.71 -29.86 1.44
N ILE A 34 0.61 -30.03 1.21
CA ILE A 34 1.51 -28.90 0.94
C ILE A 34 2.13 -29.13 -0.43
N VAL A 35 1.80 -28.25 -1.38
CA VAL A 35 2.32 -28.26 -2.75
C VAL A 35 3.17 -27.03 -2.96
N TYR A 36 4.39 -27.16 -3.46
CA TYR A 36 5.32 -26.05 -3.67
C TYR A 36 6.21 -26.30 -4.89
N ILE A 37 6.75 -25.23 -5.46
CA ILE A 37 7.67 -25.29 -6.60
C ILE A 37 9.09 -25.58 -6.10
N GLN A 38 9.50 -24.94 -5.01
CA GLN A 38 10.86 -25.05 -4.47
C GLN A 38 10.84 -25.20 -2.96
N ASP A 39 11.63 -26.15 -2.44
CA ASP A 39 11.89 -26.31 -1.01
C ASP A 39 13.18 -25.57 -0.64
N ILE A 40 13.09 -24.60 0.25
CA ILE A 40 14.22 -23.79 0.69
C ILE A 40 14.57 -24.19 2.11
N ASN A 41 15.77 -24.75 2.30
CA ASN A 41 16.25 -25.04 3.65
C ASN A 41 16.71 -23.74 4.33
N LYS A 42 16.10 -23.37 5.47
CA LYS A 42 16.48 -22.19 6.24
C LYS A 42 17.92 -22.19 6.73
N GLU A 43 18.52 -23.38 6.93
CA GLU A 43 19.91 -23.52 7.35
C GLU A 43 20.91 -22.95 6.34
N SER A 44 20.49 -22.74 5.08
CA SER A 44 21.30 -22.09 4.03
C SER A 44 21.14 -20.56 3.99
N PHE A 45 20.24 -20.01 4.77
CA PHE A 45 20.03 -18.57 4.95
C PHE A 45 20.48 -18.13 6.36
N GLU A 46 21.68 -18.48 6.78
CA GLU A 46 22.42 -17.53 7.60
C GLU A 46 22.74 -16.38 6.65
N ALA A 47 21.80 -15.43 6.55
CA ALA A 47 22.08 -14.16 5.95
C ALA A 47 23.35 -13.66 6.64
N ASP A 48 24.38 -13.34 5.88
CA ASP A 48 25.34 -12.35 6.30
C ASP A 48 24.49 -11.13 6.69
N VAL A 49 24.17 -11.03 7.97
CA VAL A 49 23.61 -9.83 8.55
C VAL A 49 24.72 -8.83 8.36
N LEU A 50 24.70 -8.16 7.21
CA LEU A 50 25.57 -7.04 6.97
C LEU A 50 25.33 -6.10 8.15
N ASP A 51 26.38 -5.78 8.88
CA ASP A 51 26.38 -4.74 9.91
C ASP A 51 26.02 -3.42 9.24
N THR A 52 24.74 -3.27 8.92
CA THR A 52 24.24 -2.08 8.24
C THR A 52 24.07 -1.01 9.29
N ILE A 53 24.76 0.11 9.09
CA ILE A 53 24.59 1.29 9.92
C ILE A 53 23.18 1.84 9.67
N THR A 54 22.35 1.90 10.71
CA THR A 54 20.97 2.41 10.68
C THR A 54 20.97 3.92 10.98
N ASP A 55 21.55 4.70 10.08
CA ASP A 55 21.72 6.16 10.19
C ASP A 55 20.85 6.95 9.20
N GLY A 56 19.88 6.30 8.59
CA GLY A 56 18.92 6.92 7.67
C GLY A 56 18.03 7.96 8.36
N ASP A 57 17.36 8.79 7.57
CA ASP A 57 16.55 9.87 8.09
C ASP A 57 15.15 9.37 8.50
N VAL A 58 14.82 9.51 9.78
CA VAL A 58 13.53 9.09 10.35
C VAL A 58 12.74 10.33 10.78
N SER A 59 11.54 10.50 10.23
CA SER A 59 10.58 11.53 10.61
C SER A 59 9.38 10.90 11.30
N ARG A 60 9.28 11.08 12.62
CA ARG A 60 8.11 10.64 13.39
C ARG A 60 7.04 11.73 13.38
N ILE A 61 5.85 11.37 12.96
CA ILE A 61 4.69 12.25 12.87
C ILE A 61 3.63 11.70 13.80
N GLU A 62 3.25 12.50 14.79
CA GLU A 62 2.25 12.12 15.78
C GLU A 62 1.24 13.25 15.93
N ASN A 63 -0.06 12.92 15.89
CA ASN A 63 -1.16 13.88 16.11
C ASN A 63 -1.04 15.14 15.23
N ALA A 64 -0.73 14.95 13.96
CA ALA A 64 -0.61 16.08 13.05
C ALA A 64 -1.93 16.87 12.95
N PRO A 65 -1.87 18.21 12.94
CA PRO A 65 -3.06 19.02 12.68
C PRO A 65 -3.57 18.75 11.26
N LYS A 66 -4.86 19.03 11.07
CA LYS A 66 -5.44 18.95 9.72
C LYS A 66 -4.65 19.83 8.75
N GLU A 67 -4.26 19.23 7.63
CA GLU A 67 -3.52 19.97 6.59
C GLU A 67 -4.47 20.76 5.69
N ASP A 68 -4.12 22.01 5.46
CA ASP A 68 -4.83 22.90 4.53
C ASP A 68 -4.44 22.62 3.08
N ASN A 69 -5.28 23.09 2.15
CA ASN A 69 -5.08 22.98 0.70
C ASN A 69 -5.03 21.55 0.15
N ILE A 70 -5.70 20.61 0.81
CA ILE A 70 -5.91 19.27 0.29
C ILE A 70 -7.22 19.26 -0.52
N LYS A 71 -7.16 18.71 -1.74
CA LYS A 71 -8.34 18.54 -2.60
C LYS A 71 -8.95 17.17 -2.32
N TYR A 72 -10.05 17.15 -1.55
CA TYR A 72 -10.74 15.91 -1.19
C TYR A 72 -11.71 15.49 -2.29
N ILE A 73 -11.68 14.22 -2.66
CA ILE A 73 -12.53 13.58 -3.65
C ILE A 73 -13.14 12.35 -2.99
N ASN A 74 -14.44 12.38 -2.72
CA ASN A 74 -15.14 11.26 -2.11
C ASN A 74 -15.85 10.44 -3.22
N PHE A 75 -15.31 9.26 -3.52
CA PHE A 75 -15.89 8.32 -4.47
C PHE A 75 -16.74 7.31 -3.72
N LYS A 76 -18.06 7.43 -3.85
CA LYS A 76 -19.03 6.53 -3.23
C LYS A 76 -19.13 5.22 -4.00
N THR A 77 -19.07 4.11 -3.26
CA THR A 77 -19.07 2.76 -3.81
C THR A 77 -19.67 1.75 -2.85
N ASP A 78 -20.28 0.68 -3.38
CA ASP A 78 -20.73 -0.48 -2.59
C ASP A 78 -19.67 -1.57 -2.51
N ILE A 79 -18.55 -1.44 -3.23
CA ILE A 79 -17.48 -2.43 -3.25
C ILE A 79 -16.62 -2.35 -1.98
N ARG A 80 -16.60 -3.45 -1.23
CA ARG A 80 -15.82 -3.63 0.01
C ARG A 80 -14.50 -4.33 -0.29
N THR A 81 -13.45 -3.56 -0.44
CA THR A 81 -12.11 -4.04 -0.83
C THR A 81 -11.46 -4.99 0.18
N ARG A 82 -11.96 -5.05 1.41
CA ARG A 82 -11.47 -5.92 2.50
C ARG A 82 -12.25 -7.23 2.64
N ARG A 83 -13.06 -7.59 1.66
CA ARG A 83 -13.79 -8.86 1.59
C ARG A 83 -13.41 -9.62 0.34
N LEU A 84 -13.81 -10.89 0.28
CA LEU A 84 -13.69 -11.66 -0.95
C LEU A 84 -14.54 -11.00 -2.04
N LEU A 85 -13.90 -10.64 -3.13
CA LEU A 85 -14.49 -9.92 -4.26
C LEU A 85 -14.32 -10.70 -5.56
N ASN A 86 -15.29 -10.53 -6.46
CA ASN A 86 -15.05 -10.85 -7.85
C ASN A 86 -14.19 -9.74 -8.48
N ILE A 87 -13.08 -10.14 -9.09
CA ILE A 87 -12.14 -9.18 -9.68
C ILE A 87 -12.79 -8.35 -10.80
N LYS A 88 -13.74 -8.91 -11.56
CA LYS A 88 -14.44 -8.18 -12.61
C LYS A 88 -15.32 -7.06 -12.06
N ASP A 89 -15.96 -7.31 -10.90
CA ASP A 89 -16.79 -6.28 -10.26
C ASP A 89 -15.91 -5.14 -9.75
N LEU A 90 -14.73 -5.46 -9.20
CA LEU A 90 -13.76 -4.48 -8.77
C LEU A 90 -13.19 -3.68 -9.95
N ASP A 91 -12.84 -4.33 -11.07
CA ASP A 91 -12.33 -3.66 -12.26
C ASP A 91 -13.39 -2.72 -12.88
N ASN A 92 -14.67 -3.13 -12.93
CA ASN A 92 -15.76 -2.26 -13.37
C ASN A 92 -15.92 -1.03 -12.46
N GLU A 93 -15.76 -1.21 -11.15
CA GLU A 93 -15.84 -0.11 -10.20
C GLU A 93 -14.65 0.85 -10.32
N ILE A 94 -13.48 0.35 -10.68
CA ILE A 94 -12.31 1.18 -10.97
C ILE A 94 -12.55 2.02 -12.24
N ILE A 95 -13.11 1.44 -13.29
CA ILE A 95 -13.52 2.20 -14.50
C ILE A 95 -14.49 3.32 -14.12
N ARG A 96 -15.46 3.04 -13.24
CA ARG A 96 -16.39 4.06 -12.73
C ARG A 96 -15.67 5.17 -11.93
N LEU A 97 -14.60 4.82 -11.18
CA LEU A 97 -13.76 5.82 -10.52
C LEU A 97 -13.04 6.69 -11.55
N GLU A 98 -12.48 6.12 -12.59
CA GLU A 98 -11.79 6.85 -13.66
C GLU A 98 -12.71 7.86 -14.34
N GLU A 99 -13.93 7.44 -14.73
CA GLU A 99 -14.97 8.31 -15.28
C GLU A 99 -15.39 9.41 -14.29
N TYR A 100 -15.49 9.07 -13.01
CA TYR A 100 -15.80 10.03 -11.95
C TYR A 100 -14.72 11.10 -11.82
N LEU A 101 -13.44 10.72 -11.89
CA LEU A 101 -12.31 11.65 -11.83
C LEU A 101 -12.25 12.55 -13.08
N GLU A 102 -12.53 12.02 -14.26
CA GLU A 102 -12.66 12.84 -15.48
C GLU A 102 -13.72 13.91 -15.32
N LYS A 103 -14.91 13.53 -14.86
CA LYS A 103 -16.04 14.45 -14.72
C LYS A 103 -15.81 15.53 -13.65
N ASN A 104 -15.16 15.21 -12.54
CA ASN A 104 -15.11 16.08 -11.36
C ASN A 104 -13.82 16.90 -11.25
N ILE A 105 -12.71 16.41 -11.81
CA ILE A 105 -11.42 17.11 -11.73
C ILE A 105 -10.70 17.21 -13.08
N ASP A 106 -11.29 16.67 -14.17
CA ASP A 106 -10.67 16.63 -15.50
C ASP A 106 -9.22 16.12 -15.39
N ILE A 107 -9.07 14.88 -14.89
CA ILE A 107 -7.77 14.31 -14.51
C ILE A 107 -6.79 14.31 -15.69
N LYS A 108 -7.26 14.13 -16.93
CA LYS A 108 -6.40 14.15 -18.12
C LYS A 108 -5.78 15.52 -18.34
N THR A 109 -6.54 16.58 -18.21
CA THR A 109 -6.00 17.94 -18.29
C THR A 109 -5.10 18.24 -17.09
N LEU A 110 -5.44 17.77 -15.90
CA LEU A 110 -4.69 17.96 -14.69
C LEU A 110 -3.26 17.40 -14.77
N ILE A 111 -3.10 16.19 -15.34
CA ILE A 111 -1.80 15.52 -15.45
C ILE A 111 -0.97 15.96 -16.67
N LYS A 112 -1.58 16.64 -17.63
CA LYS A 112 -0.91 17.10 -18.84
C LYS A 112 0.22 18.10 -18.52
N GLY A 113 1.36 17.94 -19.16
CA GLY A 113 2.54 18.79 -18.92
C GLY A 113 3.22 18.57 -17.56
N LYS A 114 2.83 17.55 -16.79
CA LYS A 114 3.48 17.21 -15.52
C LYS A 114 4.62 16.23 -15.74
N ASN A 115 5.77 16.51 -15.12
CA ASN A 115 6.94 15.63 -15.23
C ASN A 115 6.84 14.41 -14.31
N THR A 116 6.21 14.60 -13.14
CA THR A 116 6.11 13.57 -12.10
C THR A 116 4.72 13.53 -11.47
N VAL A 117 4.15 12.33 -11.38
CA VAL A 117 2.91 12.06 -10.67
C VAL A 117 3.14 10.89 -9.72
N THR A 118 2.71 11.01 -8.48
CA THR A 118 2.75 9.90 -7.50
C THR A 118 1.35 9.51 -7.06
N VAL A 119 1.09 8.21 -7.04
CA VAL A 119 -0.13 7.63 -6.46
C VAL A 119 0.29 6.78 -5.27
N LEU A 120 -0.17 7.15 -4.08
CA LEU A 120 0.10 6.44 -2.83
C LEU A 120 -1.16 5.76 -2.34
N GLY A 121 -1.10 4.43 -2.19
CA GLY A 121 -2.09 3.63 -1.49
C GLY A 121 -1.79 3.50 0.00
N THR A 122 -2.72 2.98 0.77
CA THR A 122 -2.55 2.83 2.22
C THR A 122 -2.58 1.37 2.62
N GLU A 123 -1.50 0.90 3.23
CA GLU A 123 -1.32 -0.47 3.72
C GLU A 123 -1.67 -1.52 2.65
N GLU A 124 -2.68 -2.37 2.89
CA GLU A 124 -3.11 -3.40 1.93
C GLU A 124 -4.04 -2.88 0.82
N PHE A 125 -4.47 -1.62 0.88
CA PHE A 125 -5.27 -0.99 -0.18
C PHE A 125 -4.36 -0.54 -1.33
N ILE A 126 -3.90 -1.49 -2.14
CA ILE A 126 -2.89 -1.27 -3.18
C ILE A 126 -3.45 -1.41 -4.59
N TYR A 127 -4.40 -2.30 -4.83
CA TYR A 127 -4.87 -2.63 -6.18
C TYR A 127 -5.56 -1.45 -6.87
N VAL A 128 -6.47 -0.75 -6.20
CA VAL A 128 -7.15 0.43 -6.74
C VAL A 128 -6.16 1.57 -7.03
N PRO A 129 -5.24 1.94 -6.12
CA PRO A 129 -4.18 2.90 -6.42
C PRO A 129 -3.29 2.51 -7.61
N LEU A 130 -2.93 1.22 -7.74
CA LEU A 130 -2.14 0.72 -8.86
C LEU A 130 -2.86 0.89 -10.20
N LYS A 131 -4.15 0.55 -10.25
CA LYS A 131 -4.98 0.72 -11.45
C LYS A 131 -5.14 2.19 -11.82
N LEU A 132 -5.37 3.06 -10.84
CA LEU A 132 -5.41 4.50 -11.07
C LEU A 132 -4.07 5.01 -11.62
N ALA A 133 -2.96 4.55 -11.08
CA ALA A 133 -1.64 4.92 -11.59
C ALA A 133 -1.42 4.43 -13.04
N GLN A 134 -1.92 3.23 -13.38
CA GLN A 134 -1.91 2.74 -14.75
C GLN A 134 -2.72 3.65 -15.67
N TYR A 135 -3.94 4.01 -15.27
CA TYR A 135 -4.78 4.95 -16.02
C TYR A 135 -4.09 6.30 -16.23
N ILE A 136 -3.46 6.86 -15.18
CA ILE A 136 -2.69 8.10 -15.26
C ILE A 136 -1.51 7.94 -16.23
N TYR A 137 -0.76 6.84 -16.16
CA TYR A 137 0.36 6.56 -17.05
C TYR A 137 -0.07 6.50 -18.52
N ASP A 138 -1.20 5.85 -18.80
CA ASP A 138 -1.73 5.69 -20.17
C ASP A 138 -2.22 7.01 -20.78
N ASN A 139 -2.57 8.00 -19.94
CA ASN A 139 -3.09 9.32 -20.37
C ASN A 139 -2.10 10.48 -20.15
N ALA A 140 -0.98 10.26 -19.50
CA ALA A 140 0.06 11.26 -19.28
C ALA A 140 0.96 11.44 -20.52
N ASP A 141 1.75 12.51 -20.54
CA ASP A 141 2.74 12.71 -21.57
C ASP A 141 3.82 11.63 -21.51
N LYS A 142 4.35 11.19 -22.66
CA LYS A 142 5.35 10.10 -22.74
C LYS A 142 6.63 10.35 -21.91
N SER A 143 6.95 11.61 -21.63
CA SER A 143 8.07 12.01 -20.79
C SER A 143 7.77 11.99 -19.30
N SER A 144 6.49 11.91 -18.93
CA SER A 144 6.05 11.91 -17.54
C SER A 144 6.43 10.60 -16.83
N LYS A 145 6.81 10.72 -15.56
CA LYS A 145 7.07 9.58 -14.69
C LYS A 145 5.92 9.43 -13.71
N VAL A 146 5.29 8.27 -13.74
CA VAL A 146 4.22 7.91 -12.80
C VAL A 146 4.77 6.91 -11.80
N TYR A 147 4.71 7.25 -10.52
CA TYR A 147 5.17 6.43 -9.42
C TYR A 147 3.98 5.87 -8.64
N VAL A 148 4.09 4.60 -8.27
CA VAL A 148 3.16 3.97 -7.32
C VAL A 148 3.89 3.75 -6.01
N HIS A 149 3.24 4.08 -4.92
CA HIS A 149 3.79 3.92 -3.59
C HIS A 149 2.72 3.40 -2.61
N SER A 150 3.12 2.90 -1.47
CA SER A 150 2.18 2.55 -0.39
C SER A 150 2.79 2.81 0.99
N SER A 151 1.93 3.08 1.98
CA SER A 151 2.33 2.88 3.36
C SER A 151 2.39 1.39 3.69
N THR A 152 3.13 1.02 4.72
CA THR A 152 3.29 -0.37 5.15
C THR A 152 3.37 -0.48 6.66
N ARG A 153 3.06 -1.66 7.18
CA ARG A 153 3.22 -2.00 8.61
C ARG A 153 4.61 -2.52 8.96
N SER A 154 5.45 -2.77 7.95
CA SER A 154 6.78 -3.34 8.17
C SER A 154 7.79 -2.29 8.61
N PRO A 155 8.35 -2.39 9.82
CA PRO A 155 9.36 -1.47 10.35
C PRO A 155 10.75 -1.82 9.80
N ILE A 156 11.04 -1.41 8.58
CA ILE A 156 12.34 -1.64 7.96
C ILE A 156 13.28 -0.50 8.39
N GLU A 157 14.50 -0.82 8.78
CA GLU A 157 15.51 0.20 9.07
C GLU A 157 15.94 0.94 7.80
N VAL A 158 16.43 2.16 7.98
CA VAL A 158 16.90 3.02 6.88
C VAL A 158 18.37 3.39 7.10
N SER A 159 19.12 3.55 6.01
CA SER A 159 20.55 3.84 6.07
C SER A 159 20.95 4.86 5.00
N LYS A 160 21.94 5.70 5.31
CA LYS A 160 22.58 6.61 4.35
C LYS A 160 23.58 5.90 3.44
N THR A 161 23.88 4.63 3.72
CA THR A 161 24.75 3.82 2.88
C THR A 161 24.19 3.73 1.46
N LYS A 162 24.98 4.09 0.45
CA LYS A 162 24.55 4.22 -0.96
C LYS A 162 23.86 2.98 -1.51
N ASP A 163 24.34 1.81 -1.15
CA ASP A 163 23.85 0.53 -1.67
C ASP A 163 22.69 -0.05 -0.83
N TYR A 164 22.29 0.64 0.24
CA TYR A 164 21.12 0.25 1.01
C TYR A 164 19.84 0.74 0.30
N PRO A 165 18.78 -0.08 0.19
CA PRO A 165 17.64 0.22 -0.65
C PRO A 165 16.72 1.32 -0.10
N LEU A 166 16.75 1.63 1.20
CA LEU A 166 15.86 2.58 1.87
C LEU A 166 16.64 3.59 2.70
N HIS A 167 16.44 4.88 2.42
CA HIS A 167 17.21 5.96 3.03
C HIS A 167 16.42 6.82 4.00
N THR A 168 15.12 6.98 3.77
CA THR A 168 14.26 7.83 4.60
C THR A 168 12.98 7.09 5.01
N ARG A 169 12.46 7.39 6.20
CA ARG A 169 11.26 6.80 6.74
C ARG A 169 10.40 7.85 7.42
N TYR A 170 9.13 7.91 7.06
CA TYR A 170 8.09 8.61 7.80
C TYR A 170 7.34 7.59 8.66
N GLU A 171 7.26 7.84 9.96
CA GLU A 171 6.46 7.07 10.90
C GLU A 171 5.16 7.80 11.15
N VAL A 172 4.04 7.18 10.82
CA VAL A 172 2.69 7.78 10.86
C VAL A 172 1.70 6.84 11.53
N GLU A 173 0.64 7.36 12.11
CA GLU A 173 -0.46 6.53 12.61
C GLU A 173 -1.21 5.88 11.44
N SER A 174 -1.72 4.67 11.65
CA SER A 174 -2.52 3.95 10.65
C SER A 174 -3.86 4.65 10.40
N ILE A 175 -4.25 4.79 9.13
CA ILE A 175 -5.56 5.29 8.74
C ILE A 175 -6.71 4.28 9.02
N TYR A 176 -6.37 3.07 9.47
CA TYR A 176 -7.32 1.96 9.73
C TYR A 176 -7.47 1.59 11.20
N ASP A 177 -6.43 1.80 11.98
CA ASP A 177 -6.36 1.28 13.34
C ASP A 177 -5.60 2.26 14.24
N LYS A 178 -6.31 2.87 15.16
CA LYS A 178 -5.72 3.74 16.18
C LYS A 178 -4.66 3.00 16.98
N ASN A 179 -3.61 3.68 17.33
CA ASN A 179 -2.46 3.15 18.07
C ASN A 179 -1.60 2.13 17.27
N ARG A 180 -1.84 1.95 15.98
CA ARG A 180 -0.96 1.18 15.13
C ARG A 180 -0.08 2.11 14.30
N GLN A 181 1.23 1.92 14.39
CA GLN A 181 2.20 2.63 13.58
C GLN A 181 2.33 2.01 12.20
N THR A 182 2.46 2.87 11.19
CA THR A 182 2.78 2.50 9.81
C THR A 182 3.91 3.38 9.28
N TYR A 183 4.45 3.01 8.14
CA TYR A 183 5.67 3.59 7.60
C TYR A 183 5.50 3.94 6.13
N ILE A 184 6.11 5.06 5.72
CA ILE A 184 6.24 5.43 4.31
C ILE A 184 7.74 5.67 4.05
N TYR A 185 8.30 4.93 3.11
CA TYR A 185 9.74 4.99 2.83
C TYR A 185 10.02 5.83 1.58
N ASP A 186 11.16 6.54 1.56
CA ASP A 186 11.71 7.26 0.40
C ASP A 186 10.68 8.07 -0.39
N LEU A 187 9.76 8.72 0.31
CA LEU A 187 8.72 9.51 -0.29
C LEU A 187 9.33 10.73 -0.99
N LYS A 188 9.10 10.83 -2.31
CA LYS A 188 9.68 11.89 -3.15
C LYS A 188 8.67 12.99 -3.46
N LYS A 189 9.21 14.16 -3.78
CA LYS A 189 8.42 15.26 -4.33
C LYS A 189 7.96 14.92 -5.74
N SER A 190 6.69 15.22 -6.02
CA SER A 190 6.06 15.12 -7.34
C SER A 190 5.29 16.40 -7.68
N ASP A 191 5.03 16.63 -8.96
CA ASP A 191 4.25 17.77 -9.41
C ASP A 191 2.78 17.62 -8.99
N ILE A 192 2.27 16.38 -9.02
CA ILE A 192 0.95 16.03 -8.52
C ILE A 192 1.06 14.77 -7.65
N PHE A 193 0.33 14.77 -6.55
CA PHE A 193 0.28 13.67 -5.62
C PHE A 193 -1.16 13.21 -5.35
N PHE A 194 -1.44 11.95 -5.62
CA PHE A 194 -2.70 11.30 -5.28
C PHE A 194 -2.51 10.41 -4.06
N LEU A 195 -3.20 10.71 -2.96
CA LEU A 195 -3.41 9.77 -1.86
C LEU A 195 -4.72 9.04 -2.10
N VAL A 196 -4.73 7.71 -2.12
CA VAL A 196 -5.93 6.90 -2.37
C VAL A 196 -6.12 5.92 -1.22
N SER A 197 -7.27 5.98 -0.55
CA SER A 197 -7.51 5.17 0.65
C SER A 197 -8.98 4.82 0.84
N ASP A 198 -9.22 3.64 1.41
CA ASP A 198 -10.51 3.21 1.97
C ASP A 198 -10.57 3.35 3.51
N GLY A 199 -9.49 3.85 4.13
CA GLY A 199 -9.39 4.06 5.58
C GLY A 199 -10.18 5.28 6.07
N LYS A 200 -10.55 5.29 7.36
CA LYS A 200 -11.45 6.30 7.95
C LYS A 200 -10.88 7.02 9.18
N ASP A 201 -9.76 6.56 9.74
CA ASP A 201 -9.18 7.21 10.91
C ASP A 201 -8.59 8.58 10.55
N LYS A 202 -9.02 9.61 11.30
CA LYS A 202 -8.64 11.00 11.00
C LYS A 202 -7.22 11.35 11.45
N ASN A 203 -6.71 10.73 12.48
CA ASN A 203 -5.34 10.96 12.94
C ASN A 203 -4.37 10.39 11.92
N GLY A 204 -4.55 9.12 11.52
CA GLY A 204 -3.73 8.51 10.48
C GLY A 204 -3.82 9.24 9.15
N GLU A 205 -5.01 9.76 8.78
CA GLU A 205 -5.18 10.63 7.60
C GLU A 205 -4.29 11.87 7.70
N ASN A 206 -4.37 12.60 8.82
CA ASN A 206 -3.60 13.83 9.02
C ASN A 206 -2.10 13.55 9.02
N ASP A 207 -1.67 12.49 9.67
CA ASP A 207 -0.26 12.13 9.75
C ASP A 207 0.32 11.78 8.35
N ILE A 208 -0.42 11.01 7.54
CA ILE A 208 -0.03 10.68 6.17
C ILE A 208 0.06 11.96 5.32
N LEU A 209 -0.95 12.83 5.38
CA LEU A 209 -0.96 14.09 4.64
C LEU A 209 0.21 15.01 5.04
N LYS A 210 0.54 15.04 6.33
CA LYS A 210 1.70 15.76 6.83
C LYS A 210 3.01 15.19 6.29
N ALA A 211 3.16 13.86 6.27
CA ALA A 211 4.33 13.21 5.68
C ALA A 211 4.49 13.59 4.21
N ILE A 212 3.40 13.55 3.43
CA ILE A 212 3.39 13.92 2.02
C ILE A 212 3.85 15.37 1.83
N LYS A 213 3.38 16.29 2.67
CA LYS A 213 3.80 17.71 2.62
C LYS A 213 5.25 17.91 3.04
N LEU A 214 5.72 17.22 4.07
CA LEU A 214 7.13 17.28 4.50
C LEU A 214 8.08 16.77 3.41
N ALA A 215 7.64 15.81 2.58
CA ALA A 215 8.37 15.38 1.39
C ALA A 215 8.36 16.42 0.25
N GLY A 216 7.75 17.59 0.44
CA GLY A 216 7.75 18.72 -0.49
C GLY A 216 6.60 18.72 -1.50
N ASN A 217 5.59 17.88 -1.35
CA ASN A 217 4.43 17.82 -2.21
C ASN A 217 3.43 18.92 -1.86
N LYS A 218 2.88 19.62 -2.88
CA LYS A 218 1.98 20.76 -2.70
C LYS A 218 0.61 20.53 -3.31
N ASP A 219 0.56 19.99 -4.53
CA ASP A 219 -0.69 19.68 -5.23
C ASP A 219 -1.13 18.26 -4.86
N ILE A 220 -1.93 18.17 -3.79
CA ILE A 220 -2.34 16.89 -3.19
C ILE A 220 -3.84 16.70 -3.39
N TYR A 221 -4.19 15.56 -3.99
CA TYR A 221 -5.55 15.07 -4.17
C TYR A 221 -5.75 13.85 -3.30
N PHE A 222 -6.65 13.91 -2.34
CA PHE A 222 -7.03 12.77 -1.54
C PHE A 222 -8.31 12.15 -2.09
N ILE A 223 -8.18 11.00 -2.73
CA ILE A 223 -9.28 10.20 -3.26
C ILE A 223 -9.68 9.19 -2.18
N ARG A 224 -10.85 9.38 -1.62
CA ARG A 224 -11.43 8.46 -0.66
C ARG A 224 -12.34 7.47 -1.38
N TRP A 225 -12.00 6.20 -1.28
CA TRP A 225 -12.88 5.09 -1.66
C TRP A 225 -13.89 4.88 -0.53
N ASP A 226 -15.04 5.55 -0.66
CA ASP A 226 -16.01 5.66 0.43
C ASP A 226 -17.09 4.58 0.30
N ASN A 227 -16.93 3.53 1.10
CA ASN A 227 -17.96 2.53 1.29
C ASN A 227 -18.73 2.84 2.57
N GLU A 228 -19.97 3.33 2.44
CA GLU A 228 -20.82 3.74 3.58
C GLU A 228 -21.16 2.59 4.54
N GLN A 229 -21.00 1.33 4.12
CA GLN A 229 -21.35 0.14 4.91
C GLN A 229 -20.16 -0.50 5.65
N GLN A 230 -18.99 0.11 5.66
CA GLN A 230 -17.85 -0.36 6.47
C GLN A 230 -18.02 0.14 7.91
N LEU A 231 -18.79 -0.58 8.70
CA LEU A 231 -18.76 -0.60 10.16
C LEU A 231 -18.03 -1.86 10.63
#